data_3c68f9f7b148e8c7e4456cce26b64b55
#
_entry.id   3c68f9f7b148e8c7e4456cce26b64b55
#
_cell.length_a   1.000
_cell.length_b   1.000
_cell.length_c   1.000
_cell.angle_alpha   90.00
_cell.angle_beta   90.00
_cell.angle_gamma   90.00
#
_symmetry.space_group_name_H-M   'P 1'
#
loop_
_entity.id
_entity.type
_entity.pdbx_description
1 polymer ?
#
loop_
_entity_poly.entity_id
_entity_poly.type
_entity_poly.pdbx_seq_one_letter_code
_entity_poly.pdbx_strand_id
1 'polypeptide(L)'
;MWPSPCFYYNGRLKLRVRNLTKNTLLADRADIADTSATRNKGLLKHTGLAEGEGLWIVPCEGVHSFFMKFAIDVVFINKKRVVTKLRPNMVKSRIAFSVRAHSTIELPVGMIQKSQTAVGDQLELEKYEA
;
A
#
# COMPACT_ATOMS: atom_id res chain seq x y z
N MET A 1 -24.73 -10.26 -16.48
CA MET A 1 -24.12 -10.98 -15.41
C MET A 1 -22.79 -10.37 -14.95
N TRP A 2 -22.61 -10.27 -13.68
CA TRP A 2 -21.41 -9.68 -13.12
C TRP A 2 -20.29 -10.70 -13.06
N PRO A 3 -19.10 -10.37 -13.54
CA PRO A 3 -17.95 -11.23 -13.30
C PRO A 3 -17.69 -11.34 -11.80
N SER A 4 -17.11 -12.46 -11.38
CA SER A 4 -16.76 -12.64 -9.97
C SER A 4 -15.75 -11.57 -9.55
N PRO A 5 -15.75 -11.18 -8.27
CA PRO A 5 -14.74 -10.23 -7.78
C PRO A 5 -13.31 -10.65 -8.12
N CYS A 6 -13.03 -11.96 -8.08
CA CYS A 6 -11.70 -12.47 -8.43
C CYS A 6 -11.29 -12.15 -9.85
N PHE A 7 -12.26 -12.12 -10.77
CA PHE A 7 -11.98 -11.81 -12.17
C PHE A 7 -11.48 -10.36 -12.30
N TYR A 8 -12.08 -9.42 -11.58
CA TYR A 8 -11.66 -8.03 -11.62
C TYR A 8 -10.30 -7.82 -10.96
N TYR A 9 -10.05 -8.55 -9.88
CA TYR A 9 -8.84 -8.34 -9.07
C TYR A 9 -7.61 -9.04 -9.63
N ASN A 10 -7.73 -9.73 -10.75
CA ASN A 10 -6.60 -10.38 -11.42
C ASN A 10 -5.79 -9.38 -12.27
N GLY A 11 -5.38 -8.29 -11.67
CA GLY A 11 -4.48 -7.32 -12.28
C GLY A 11 -5.16 -6.26 -13.15
N ARG A 12 -6.49 -6.29 -13.27
CA ARG A 12 -7.21 -5.29 -14.08
C ARG A 12 -7.52 -4.03 -13.31
N LEU A 13 -7.80 -4.14 -12.03
CA LEU A 13 -8.13 -3.00 -11.19
C LEU A 13 -6.86 -2.50 -10.50
N LYS A 14 -6.56 -1.24 -10.74
CA LYS A 14 -5.40 -0.57 -10.17
C LYS A 14 -5.84 0.58 -9.28
N LEU A 15 -4.91 1.08 -8.49
CA LEU A 15 -5.16 2.14 -7.53
C LEU A 15 -4.18 3.27 -7.74
N ARG A 16 -4.70 4.50 -7.79
CA ARG A 16 -3.89 5.71 -7.72
C ARG A 16 -3.96 6.25 -6.29
N VAL A 17 -2.81 6.51 -5.69
CA VAL A 17 -2.71 7.03 -4.34
C VAL A 17 -2.08 8.42 -4.37
N ARG A 18 -2.84 9.43 -3.95
CA ARG A 18 -2.39 10.82 -3.92
C ARG A 18 -2.38 11.33 -2.50
N ASN A 19 -1.43 12.18 -2.19
CA ASN A 19 -1.39 12.92 -0.94
C ASN A 19 -2.00 14.29 -1.19
N LEU A 20 -3.22 14.50 -0.70
CA LEU A 20 -3.94 15.76 -0.92
C LEU A 20 -3.36 16.90 -0.11
N THR A 21 -2.83 16.62 1.08
CA THR A 21 -2.23 17.63 1.94
C THR A 21 -0.99 18.24 1.31
N LYS A 22 -0.15 17.40 0.71
CA LYS A 22 1.12 17.84 0.12
C LYS A 22 1.03 18.02 -1.40
N ASN A 23 -0.10 17.64 -2.02
CA ASN A 23 -0.31 17.66 -3.47
C ASN A 23 0.78 16.86 -4.21
N THR A 24 1.01 15.64 -3.75
CA THR A 24 2.01 14.72 -4.31
C THR A 24 1.39 13.38 -4.65
N LEU A 25 2.12 12.57 -5.39
CA LEU A 25 1.68 11.24 -5.80
C LEU A 25 2.53 10.17 -5.11
N LEU A 26 1.88 9.19 -4.47
CA LEU A 26 2.56 8.06 -3.87
C LEU A 26 2.65 6.87 -4.82
N ALA A 27 1.58 6.62 -5.57
CA ALA A 27 1.53 5.53 -6.56
C ALA A 27 0.49 5.85 -7.61
N ASP A 28 0.75 5.44 -8.87
CA ASP A 28 -0.22 5.61 -9.96
C ASP A 28 -0.77 4.28 -10.46
N ARG A 29 -0.18 3.16 -10.07
CA ARG A 29 -0.61 1.82 -10.48
C ARG A 29 -0.37 0.79 -9.37
N ALA A 30 -0.90 1.06 -8.18
CA ALA A 30 -0.80 0.12 -7.08
C ALA A 30 -1.79 -1.03 -7.26
N ASP A 31 -1.44 -2.19 -6.74
CA ASP A 31 -2.33 -3.34 -6.68
C ASP A 31 -3.17 -3.29 -5.41
N ILE A 32 -4.25 -4.06 -5.39
CA ILE A 32 -5.18 -4.12 -4.27
C ILE A 32 -5.21 -5.53 -3.71
N ALA A 33 -4.95 -5.68 -2.42
CA ALA A 33 -5.02 -6.94 -1.70
C ALA A 33 -6.14 -6.85 -0.67
N ASP A 34 -7.35 -7.25 -1.05
CA ASP A 34 -8.55 -7.14 -0.21
C ASP A 34 -9.20 -8.49 0.11
N THR A 35 -8.59 -9.60 -0.31
CA THR A 35 -9.02 -10.94 0.07
C THR A 35 -8.02 -11.56 1.02
N SER A 36 -8.42 -12.59 1.77
CA SER A 36 -7.49 -13.29 2.66
C SER A 36 -6.27 -13.82 1.91
N ALA A 37 -6.49 -14.40 0.74
CA ALA A 37 -5.40 -14.94 -0.06
C ALA A 37 -4.42 -13.86 -0.54
N THR A 38 -4.95 -12.75 -1.09
CA THR A 38 -4.10 -11.67 -1.59
C THR A 38 -3.39 -10.91 -0.46
N ARG A 39 -4.05 -10.74 0.71
CA ARG A 39 -3.41 -10.12 1.87
C ARG A 39 -2.26 -10.97 2.41
N ASN A 40 -2.47 -12.29 2.51
CA ASN A 40 -1.43 -13.19 3.00
C ASN A 40 -0.25 -13.27 2.05
N LYS A 41 -0.50 -13.21 0.76
CA LYS A 41 0.54 -13.23 -0.25
C LYS A 41 1.35 -11.93 -0.23
N GLY A 42 0.66 -10.78 -0.13
CA GLY A 42 1.31 -9.48 -0.15
C GLY A 42 2.31 -9.36 -1.29
N LEU A 43 3.54 -8.95 -0.97
CA LEU A 43 4.64 -8.79 -1.93
C LEU A 43 5.63 -9.97 -1.91
N LEU A 44 5.29 -11.10 -1.31
CA LEU A 44 6.24 -12.20 -1.11
C LEU A 44 6.84 -12.73 -2.41
N LYS A 45 6.09 -12.70 -3.51
CA LYS A 45 6.58 -13.17 -4.81
C LYS A 45 7.25 -12.08 -5.64
N HIS A 46 7.25 -10.86 -5.16
CA HIS A 46 7.88 -9.75 -5.87
C HIS A 46 9.38 -9.76 -5.64
N THR A 47 10.13 -9.31 -6.64
CA THR A 47 11.59 -9.12 -6.54
C THR A 47 11.96 -7.66 -6.36
N GLY A 48 10.99 -6.76 -6.47
CA GLY A 48 11.16 -5.33 -6.27
C GLY A 48 9.88 -4.60 -6.62
N LEU A 49 9.86 -3.31 -6.34
CA LEU A 49 8.78 -2.40 -6.73
C LEU A 49 9.40 -1.23 -7.46
N ALA A 50 8.85 -0.91 -8.63
CA ALA A 50 9.24 0.28 -9.37
C ALA A 50 8.47 1.50 -8.85
N GLU A 51 9.01 2.69 -9.11
CA GLU A 51 8.29 3.92 -8.78
C GLU A 51 6.95 3.94 -9.50
N GLY A 52 5.89 4.30 -8.75
CA GLY A 52 4.51 4.27 -9.24
C GLY A 52 3.78 2.99 -8.87
N GLU A 53 4.49 1.92 -8.60
CA GLU A 53 3.89 0.67 -8.12
C GLU A 53 3.69 0.70 -6.61
N GLY A 54 2.88 -0.22 -6.12
CA GLY A 54 2.63 -0.38 -4.70
C GLY A 54 1.59 -1.45 -4.45
N LEU A 55 1.23 -1.61 -3.18
CA LEU A 55 0.20 -2.56 -2.76
C LEU A 55 -0.62 -1.97 -1.64
N TRP A 56 -1.93 -1.92 -1.80
CA TRP A 56 -2.86 -1.52 -0.75
C TRP A 56 -3.48 -2.77 -0.16
N ILE A 57 -3.21 -3.02 1.12
CA ILE A 57 -3.71 -4.18 1.85
C ILE A 57 -4.85 -3.70 2.76
N VAL A 58 -6.06 -4.21 2.54
CA VAL A 58 -7.24 -3.76 3.25
C VAL A 58 -8.17 -4.92 3.59
N PRO A 59 -8.62 -5.06 4.85
CA PRO A 59 -8.15 -4.33 6.03
C PRO A 59 -6.77 -4.83 6.50
N CYS A 60 -5.98 -3.97 7.11
CA CYS A 60 -4.66 -4.35 7.61
C CYS A 60 -4.12 -3.28 8.56
N GLU A 61 -3.78 -3.66 9.78
CA GLU A 61 -3.17 -2.76 10.76
C GLU A 61 -1.72 -3.15 11.09
N GLY A 62 -1.20 -4.21 10.47
CA GLY A 62 0.16 -4.65 10.71
C GLY A 62 0.74 -5.41 9.54
N VAL A 63 2.04 -5.28 9.35
CA VAL A 63 2.79 -5.95 8.30
C VAL A 63 4.08 -6.53 8.86
N HIS A 64 4.60 -7.56 8.19
CA HIS A 64 5.91 -8.10 8.47
C HIS A 64 6.69 -8.25 7.17
N SER A 65 7.99 -8.16 7.26
CA SER A 65 8.88 -8.29 6.10
C SER A 65 9.64 -9.60 6.06
N PHE A 66 9.17 -10.61 6.79
CA PHE A 66 9.75 -11.95 6.73
C PHE A 66 9.61 -12.50 5.32
N PHE A 67 10.67 -13.07 4.79
CA PHE A 67 10.74 -13.63 3.44
C PHE A 67 10.67 -12.58 2.32
N MET A 68 10.62 -11.29 2.63
CA MET A 68 10.73 -10.25 1.63
C MET A 68 12.13 -10.22 1.03
N LYS A 69 12.21 -9.97 -0.27
CA LYS A 69 13.48 -9.92 -1.00
C LYS A 69 14.07 -8.52 -1.09
N PHE A 70 13.30 -7.51 -0.67
CA PHE A 70 13.70 -6.10 -0.81
C PHE A 70 13.03 -5.29 0.30
N ALA A 71 13.59 -4.12 0.58
CA ALA A 71 13.02 -3.19 1.54
C ALA A 71 11.86 -2.41 0.92
N ILE A 72 10.94 -1.95 1.76
CA ILE A 72 9.77 -1.18 1.34
C ILE A 72 9.52 0.00 2.28
N ASP A 73 8.79 0.98 1.78
CA ASP A 73 8.18 2.01 2.61
C ASP A 73 6.74 1.58 2.94
N VAL A 74 6.33 1.78 4.18
CA VAL A 74 4.99 1.36 4.65
C VAL A 74 4.25 2.57 5.20
N VAL A 75 3.02 2.76 4.71
CA VAL A 75 2.13 3.85 5.13
C VAL A 75 0.85 3.24 5.71
N PHE A 76 0.57 3.53 6.98
CA PHE A 76 -0.66 3.10 7.64
C PHE A 76 -1.69 4.22 7.58
N ILE A 77 -2.92 3.91 7.21
CA ILE A 77 -4.00 4.88 7.10
C ILE A 77 -5.24 4.38 7.85
N ASN A 78 -6.04 5.31 8.36
CA ASN A 78 -7.31 4.99 8.99
C ASN A 78 -8.44 4.94 7.94
N LYS A 79 -9.68 4.74 8.40
CA LYS A 79 -10.85 4.64 7.50
C LYS A 79 -11.08 5.92 6.71
N LYS A 80 -10.68 7.06 7.23
CA LYS A 80 -10.80 8.36 6.56
C LYS A 80 -9.64 8.65 5.63
N ARG A 81 -8.74 7.69 5.43
CA ARG A 81 -7.55 7.83 4.60
C ARG A 81 -6.54 8.85 5.13
N VAL A 82 -6.52 9.06 6.44
CA VAL A 82 -5.52 9.90 7.08
C VAL A 82 -4.36 9.01 7.53
N VAL A 83 -3.14 9.46 7.28
CA VAL A 83 -1.92 8.73 7.66
C VAL A 83 -1.79 8.69 9.17
N THR A 84 -1.74 7.48 9.74
CA THR A 84 -1.61 7.27 11.19
C THR A 84 -0.19 6.92 11.60
N LYS A 85 0.57 6.29 10.72
CA LYS A 85 1.95 5.89 11.01
C LYS A 85 2.72 5.70 9.70
N LEU A 86 4.02 5.97 9.76
CA LEU A 86 4.93 5.75 8.65
C LEU A 86 6.08 4.85 9.09
N ARG A 87 6.46 3.92 8.22
CA ARG A 87 7.64 3.10 8.44
C ARG A 87 8.48 3.11 7.15
N PRO A 88 9.39 4.08 7.02
CA PRO A 88 10.26 4.12 5.85
C PRO A 88 11.35 3.05 5.93
N ASN A 89 11.78 2.57 4.77
CA ASN A 89 12.89 1.63 4.62
C ASN A 89 12.75 0.42 5.55
N MET A 90 11.61 -0.26 5.47
CA MET A 90 11.37 -1.48 6.24
C MET A 90 12.13 -2.63 5.60
N VAL A 91 13.20 -3.07 6.27
CA VAL A 91 14.07 -4.14 5.78
C VAL A 91 13.57 -5.51 6.22
N LYS A 92 14.27 -6.58 5.76
CA LYS A 92 13.90 -7.96 6.08
C LYS A 92 13.74 -8.19 7.59
N SER A 93 12.83 -9.10 7.92
CA SER A 93 12.63 -9.60 9.29
C SER A 93 12.23 -8.52 10.27
N ARG A 94 11.46 -7.54 9.81
CA ARG A 94 10.89 -6.49 10.65
C ARG A 94 9.38 -6.64 10.73
N ILE A 95 8.80 -6.11 11.79
CA ILE A 95 7.36 -6.06 12.02
C ILE A 95 7.00 -4.61 12.30
N ALA A 96 5.91 -4.15 11.69
CA ALA A 96 5.36 -2.82 11.95
C ALA A 96 3.85 -2.92 12.06
N PHE A 97 3.26 -2.14 12.96
CA PHE A 97 1.80 -2.11 13.12
C PHE A 97 1.36 -0.73 13.62
N SER A 98 0.07 -0.45 13.41
CA SER A 98 -0.58 0.75 13.90
C SER A 98 -1.98 0.38 14.37
N VAL A 99 -2.25 0.51 15.66
CA VAL A 99 -3.56 0.15 16.23
C VAL A 99 -4.71 1.02 15.71
N ARG A 100 -4.39 2.17 15.13
CA ARG A 100 -5.40 3.08 14.54
C ARG A 100 -5.59 2.84 13.05
N ALA A 101 -4.79 1.98 12.44
CA ALA A 101 -4.85 1.76 11.02
C ALA A 101 -6.05 0.89 10.63
N HIS A 102 -6.68 1.24 9.53
CA HIS A 102 -7.67 0.40 8.85
C HIS A 102 -6.98 -0.40 7.74
N SER A 103 -6.00 0.19 7.08
CA SER A 103 -5.31 -0.43 5.96
C SER A 103 -3.88 0.08 5.85
N THR A 104 -3.12 -0.58 4.98
CA THR A 104 -1.69 -0.34 4.82
C THR A 104 -1.36 -0.22 3.35
N ILE A 105 -0.47 0.72 3.01
CA ILE A 105 0.04 0.89 1.66
C ILE A 105 1.54 0.59 1.69
N GLU A 106 1.97 -0.36 0.87
CA GLU A 106 3.37 -0.71 0.68
C GLU A 106 3.87 -0.06 -0.61
N LEU A 107 5.01 0.62 -0.52
CA LEU A 107 5.57 1.43 -1.61
C LEU A 107 7.05 1.12 -1.78
N PRO A 108 7.65 1.46 -2.93
CA PRO A 108 9.10 1.40 -3.08
C PRO A 108 9.80 2.29 -2.05
N VAL A 109 10.97 1.86 -1.60
CA VAL A 109 11.79 2.62 -0.66
C VAL A 109 12.05 4.03 -1.21
N GLY A 110 11.88 5.03 -0.35
CA GLY A 110 12.10 6.42 -0.71
C GLY A 110 10.84 7.18 -1.08
N MET A 111 9.71 6.51 -1.29
CA MET A 111 8.47 7.19 -1.70
C MET A 111 7.87 8.05 -0.61
N ILE A 112 8.01 7.67 0.66
CA ILE A 112 7.55 8.51 1.77
C ILE A 112 8.27 9.86 1.71
N GLN A 113 9.58 9.83 1.58
CA GLN A 113 10.40 11.05 1.50
C GLN A 113 10.09 11.84 0.24
N LYS A 114 10.04 11.17 -0.91
CA LYS A 114 9.81 11.82 -2.20
C LYS A 114 8.45 12.52 -2.26
N SER A 115 7.41 11.88 -1.71
CA SER A 115 6.08 12.44 -1.67
C SER A 115 5.84 13.41 -0.50
N GLN A 116 6.84 13.56 0.37
CA GLN A 116 6.76 14.40 1.57
C GLN A 116 5.62 14.00 2.51
N THR A 117 5.23 12.74 2.47
CA THR A 117 4.12 12.24 3.26
C THR A 117 4.48 12.23 4.75
N ALA A 118 3.58 12.74 5.56
CA ALA A 118 3.73 12.84 7.02
C ALA A 118 2.48 12.31 7.72
N VAL A 119 2.63 11.92 8.97
CA VAL A 119 1.49 11.53 9.81
C VAL A 119 0.51 12.69 9.88
N GLY A 120 -0.77 12.39 9.70
CA GLY A 120 -1.82 13.39 9.66
C GLY A 120 -2.21 13.84 8.26
N ASP A 121 -1.44 13.49 7.25
CA ASP A 121 -1.75 13.85 5.86
C ASP A 121 -2.98 13.11 5.37
N GLN A 122 -3.77 13.78 4.54
CA GLN A 122 -4.96 13.22 3.92
C GLN A 122 -4.59 12.61 2.58
N LEU A 123 -4.88 11.31 2.43
CA LEU A 123 -4.67 10.62 1.16
C LEU A 123 -5.99 10.45 0.42
N GLU A 124 -5.88 10.25 -0.88
CA GLU A 124 -6.98 9.90 -1.77
C GLU A 124 -6.60 8.61 -2.51
N LEU A 125 -7.48 7.62 -2.42
CA LEU A 125 -7.29 6.34 -3.10
C LEU A 125 -8.35 6.21 -4.17
N GLU A 126 -7.93 6.19 -5.43
CA GLU A 126 -8.82 6.13 -6.59
C GLU A 126 -8.59 4.83 -7.35
N LYS A 127 -9.63 4.00 -7.44
CA LYS A 127 -9.59 2.77 -8.24
C LYS A 127 -9.90 3.08 -9.69
N TYR A 128 -9.20 2.40 -10.59
CA TYR A 128 -9.44 2.52 -12.02
C TYR A 128 -9.09 1.23 -12.73
N GLU A 129 -9.63 1.03 -13.93
CA GLU A 129 -9.27 -0.10 -14.77
C GLU A 129 -8.05 0.27 -15.62
N ALA A 130 -7.06 -0.61 -15.55
CA ALA A 130 -5.83 -0.43 -16.32
C ALA A 130 -5.92 -1.17 -17.65
#